data_8b1dc422a6c5baae462a6732d4783a4c
#
_entry.id   8b1dc422a6c5baae462a6732d4783a4c
#
_cell.length_a   1.000
_cell.length_b   1.000
_cell.length_c   1.000
_cell.angle_alpha   90.00
_cell.angle_beta   90.00
_cell.angle_gamma   90.00
#
_symmetry.space_group_name_H-M   'P 1'
#
loop_
_entity.id
_entity.type
_entity.pdbx_description
1 polymer ?
#
loop_
_entity_poly.entity_id
_entity_poly.type
_entity_poly.pdbx_seq_one_letter_code
_entity_poly.pdbx_strand_id
1 'polypeptide(L)'
;MKVDERWVPSDPGTSLYIRPFLYGTDAKLGLHGVHTAQFIIILSPVGSYFDNGMEPVKIIVETEDVRAVRGGTGEAKCGGNYGASNRAGERAFANGYSQVLWLDGVEHKYVEEGGGMNVVFKINGRIITPMLTGSILPGVTSRSCLQLFEDW
;
A
#
# COMPACT_ATOMS: atom_id res chain seq x y z
N MET A 1 12.82 20.32 -0.05
CA MET A 1 12.19 20.65 1.26
C MET A 1 12.49 22.07 1.72
N LYS A 2 13.74 22.59 1.70
CA LYS A 2 14.01 23.99 2.11
C LYS A 2 13.19 25.04 1.33
N VAL A 3 12.94 24.83 0.04
CA VAL A 3 12.15 25.76 -0.79
C VAL A 3 10.67 25.80 -0.36
N ASP A 4 10.15 24.67 0.10
CA ASP A 4 8.75 24.46 0.45
C ASP A 4 8.54 24.30 1.96
N GLU A 5 9.46 24.79 2.78
CA GLU A 5 9.42 24.68 4.25
C GLU A 5 8.10 25.21 4.83
N ARG A 6 7.56 26.27 4.26
CA ARG A 6 6.29 26.89 4.67
C ARG A 6 5.05 25.99 4.53
N TRP A 7 5.17 24.89 3.75
CA TRP A 7 4.08 23.92 3.55
C TRP A 7 4.11 22.77 4.57
N VAL A 8 5.16 22.71 5.40
CA VAL A 8 5.23 21.73 6.48
C VAL A 8 4.25 22.15 7.56
N PRO A 9 3.20 21.37 7.83
CA PRO A 9 2.19 21.76 8.83
C PRO A 9 2.77 21.66 10.24
N SER A 10 2.30 22.52 11.13
CA SER A 10 2.72 22.58 12.54
C SER A 10 1.61 22.18 13.52
N ASP A 11 0.38 21.99 13.05
CA ASP A 11 -0.75 21.62 13.90
C ASP A 11 -0.59 20.17 14.42
N PRO A 12 -0.94 19.89 15.68
CA PRO A 12 -0.89 18.55 16.25
C PRO A 12 -1.69 17.55 15.40
N GLY A 13 -1.12 16.34 15.18
CA GLY A 13 -1.74 15.28 14.39
C GLY A 13 -1.66 15.47 12.87
N THR A 14 -0.97 16.52 12.41
CA THR A 14 -0.72 16.73 10.98
C THR A 14 0.69 16.31 10.57
N SER A 15 0.87 16.05 9.27
CA SER A 15 2.17 15.74 8.69
C SER A 15 2.24 16.20 7.23
N LEU A 16 3.46 16.28 6.69
CA LEU A 16 3.67 16.55 5.28
C LEU A 16 3.74 15.23 4.51
N TYR A 17 2.76 15.01 3.63
CA TYR A 17 2.78 13.88 2.72
C TYR A 17 3.69 14.18 1.53
N ILE A 18 4.67 13.31 1.28
CA ILE A 18 5.61 13.42 0.18
C ILE A 18 5.30 12.32 -0.83
N ARG A 19 4.90 12.70 -2.05
CA ARG A 19 4.56 11.78 -3.13
C ARG A 19 5.56 11.88 -4.28
N PRO A 20 6.65 11.10 -4.29
CA PRO A 20 7.45 10.91 -5.49
C PRO A 20 6.72 9.95 -6.44
N PHE A 21 6.76 10.24 -7.74
CA PHE A 21 6.29 9.34 -8.78
C PHE A 21 7.03 9.54 -10.10
N LEU A 22 7.05 8.48 -10.90
CA LEU A 22 7.69 8.44 -12.21
C LEU A 22 6.65 7.98 -13.23
N TYR A 23 6.62 8.62 -14.40
CA TYR A 23 5.79 8.19 -15.52
C TYR A 23 6.49 8.40 -16.86
N GLY A 24 6.14 7.54 -17.84
CA GLY A 24 6.69 7.62 -19.20
C GLY A 24 6.16 8.82 -19.95
N THR A 25 7.01 9.45 -20.73
CA THR A 25 6.68 10.64 -21.55
C THR A 25 7.00 10.45 -23.03
N ASP A 26 7.21 9.21 -23.46
CA ASP A 26 7.44 8.93 -24.87
C ASP A 26 6.25 9.36 -25.75
N ALA A 27 6.51 10.14 -26.79
CA ALA A 27 5.51 10.59 -27.76
C ALA A 27 5.16 9.47 -28.73
N LYS A 28 4.65 8.34 -28.23
CA LYS A 28 4.37 7.14 -29.00
C LYS A 28 3.10 6.45 -28.50
N LEU A 29 2.23 6.05 -29.41
CA LEU A 29 1.07 5.22 -29.12
C LEU A 29 1.42 3.73 -29.15
N GLY A 30 0.61 2.93 -28.46
CA GLY A 30 0.75 1.47 -28.40
C GLY A 30 1.59 0.99 -27.22
N LEU A 31 1.71 -0.34 -27.13
CA LEU A 31 2.48 -1.01 -26.09
C LEU A 31 3.97 -1.02 -26.43
N HIS A 32 4.77 -0.38 -25.60
CA HIS A 32 6.23 -0.31 -25.78
C HIS A 32 6.95 -0.11 -24.45
N GLY A 33 8.25 -0.35 -24.43
CA GLY A 33 9.10 0.02 -23.31
C GLY A 33 9.23 1.54 -23.18
N VAL A 34 9.39 2.03 -21.95
CA VAL A 34 9.59 3.47 -21.67
C VAL A 34 11.06 3.83 -21.90
N HIS A 35 11.32 4.86 -22.70
CA HIS A 35 12.64 5.39 -23.02
C HIS A 35 12.87 6.79 -22.45
N THR A 36 11.80 7.56 -22.27
CA THR A 36 11.83 8.87 -21.62
C THR A 36 10.81 8.91 -20.50
N ALA A 37 11.19 9.48 -19.38
CA ALA A 37 10.33 9.54 -18.20
C ALA A 37 10.49 10.86 -17.47
N GLN A 38 9.46 11.27 -16.74
CA GLN A 38 9.48 12.41 -15.85
C GLN A 38 9.33 11.94 -14.41
N PHE A 39 10.22 12.42 -13.54
CA PHE A 39 10.15 12.23 -12.10
C PHE A 39 9.61 13.49 -11.43
N ILE A 40 8.54 13.34 -10.64
CA ILE A 40 7.89 14.46 -9.94
C ILE A 40 7.78 14.12 -8.46
N ILE A 41 7.92 15.15 -7.62
CA ILE A 41 7.62 15.07 -6.19
C ILE A 41 6.57 16.12 -5.89
N ILE A 42 5.40 15.69 -5.43
CA ILE A 42 4.36 16.58 -4.92
C ILE A 42 4.27 16.48 -3.39
N LEU A 43 3.93 17.60 -2.76
CA LEU A 43 3.83 17.74 -1.32
C LEU A 43 2.39 18.14 -0.95
N SER A 44 1.88 17.58 0.14
CA SER A 44 0.55 17.95 0.65
C SER A 44 0.54 17.87 2.18
N PRO A 45 0.06 18.90 2.89
CA PRO A 45 -0.30 18.78 4.29
C PRO A 45 -1.45 17.77 4.43
N VAL A 46 -1.35 16.86 5.39
CA VAL A 46 -2.37 15.82 5.65
C VAL A 46 -2.62 15.66 7.14
N GLY A 47 -3.83 15.21 7.48
CA GLY A 47 -4.22 14.75 8.82
C GLY A 47 -4.03 13.23 8.99
N SER A 48 -4.83 12.63 9.86
CA SER A 48 -4.85 11.18 10.08
C SER A 48 -5.25 10.42 8.81
N TYR A 49 -4.67 9.25 8.60
CA TYR A 49 -5.02 8.36 7.48
C TYR A 49 -6.43 7.76 7.62
N PHE A 50 -6.82 7.41 8.84
CA PHE A 50 -8.18 6.95 9.15
C PHE A 50 -8.93 8.06 9.88
N ASP A 51 -10.21 8.26 9.55
CA ASP A 51 -11.07 9.28 10.17
C ASP A 51 -11.17 9.10 11.68
N ASN A 52 -11.17 7.85 12.14
CA ASN A 52 -11.23 7.47 13.57
C ASN A 52 -9.83 7.36 14.22
N GLY A 53 -8.77 7.82 13.57
CA GLY A 53 -7.41 7.77 14.10
C GLY A 53 -6.90 6.34 14.32
N MET A 54 -6.67 5.94 15.57
CA MET A 54 -6.14 4.61 15.96
C MET A 54 -7.22 3.59 16.35
N GLU A 55 -8.49 3.91 16.18
CA GLU A 55 -9.58 2.98 16.47
C GLU A 55 -9.57 1.79 15.50
N PRO A 56 -9.95 0.59 15.97
CA PRO A 56 -10.04 -0.59 15.12
C PRO A 56 -11.00 -0.40 13.95
N VAL A 57 -10.62 -0.91 12.78
CA VAL A 57 -11.43 -0.88 11.57
C VAL A 57 -11.88 -2.28 11.17
N LYS A 58 -13.00 -2.36 10.45
CA LYS A 58 -13.51 -3.62 9.91
C LYS A 58 -12.82 -3.93 8.60
N ILE A 59 -12.30 -5.14 8.46
CA ILE A 59 -11.64 -5.65 7.25
C ILE A 59 -12.36 -6.90 6.79
N ILE A 60 -12.63 -7.02 5.48
CA ILE A 60 -13.22 -8.22 4.87
C ILE A 60 -12.12 -9.02 4.16
N VAL A 61 -12.18 -10.35 4.29
CA VAL A 61 -11.31 -11.23 3.49
C VAL A 61 -11.83 -11.27 2.06
N GLU A 62 -10.97 -10.95 1.09
CA GLU A 62 -11.32 -10.98 -0.33
C GLU A 62 -11.07 -12.39 -0.90
N THR A 63 -12.11 -13.00 -1.46
CA THR A 63 -12.08 -14.37 -1.96
C THR A 63 -12.32 -14.50 -3.45
N GLU A 64 -12.68 -13.41 -4.13
CA GLU A 64 -12.98 -13.39 -5.58
C GLU A 64 -11.89 -12.71 -6.38
N ASP A 65 -11.53 -11.49 -5.95
CA ASP A 65 -10.54 -10.67 -6.64
C ASP A 65 -9.14 -10.90 -6.07
N VAL A 66 -8.13 -10.66 -6.89
CA VAL A 66 -6.72 -10.71 -6.49
C VAL A 66 -6.08 -9.33 -6.67
N ARG A 67 -5.24 -8.94 -5.72
CA ARG A 67 -4.46 -7.70 -5.81
C ARG A 67 -3.31 -7.84 -6.79
N ALA A 68 -2.59 -8.93 -6.71
CA ALA A 68 -1.39 -9.22 -7.48
C ALA A 68 -1.12 -10.73 -7.49
N VAL A 69 -0.23 -11.14 -8.38
CA VAL A 69 0.25 -12.52 -8.45
C VAL A 69 1.77 -12.54 -8.52
N ARG A 70 2.37 -13.64 -8.10
CA ARG A 70 3.80 -13.87 -8.24
C ARG A 70 4.21 -13.78 -9.71
N GLY A 71 5.30 -13.06 -10.00
CA GLY A 71 5.77 -12.79 -11.36
C GLY A 71 5.08 -11.59 -12.03
N GLY A 72 4.10 -10.96 -11.35
CA GLY A 72 3.50 -9.68 -11.74
C GLY A 72 4.23 -8.48 -11.12
N THR A 73 3.50 -7.39 -10.92
CA THR A 73 4.03 -6.11 -10.42
C THR A 73 3.76 -5.85 -8.94
N GLY A 74 3.28 -6.87 -8.18
CA GLY A 74 2.83 -6.72 -6.80
C GLY A 74 3.86 -6.20 -5.82
N GLU A 75 5.13 -6.52 -6.03
CA GLU A 75 6.26 -6.06 -5.22
C GLU A 75 6.74 -4.64 -5.54
N ALA A 76 6.15 -3.98 -6.54
CA ALA A 76 6.49 -2.63 -6.95
C ALA A 76 5.36 -1.64 -6.66
N LYS A 77 5.69 -0.35 -6.48
CA LYS A 77 4.71 0.76 -6.41
C LYS A 77 4.21 1.11 -7.81
N CYS A 78 3.57 0.15 -8.48
CA CYS A 78 3.05 0.27 -9.84
C CYS A 78 1.56 0.64 -9.82
N GLY A 79 1.15 1.62 -10.62
CA GLY A 79 -0.24 2.10 -10.69
C GLY A 79 -1.26 1.01 -11.02
N GLY A 80 -0.87 0.01 -11.83
CA GLY A 80 -1.73 -1.12 -12.18
C GLY A 80 -2.19 -1.95 -10.99
N ASN A 81 -1.37 -2.11 -9.94
CA ASN A 81 -1.75 -2.83 -8.72
C ASN A 81 -2.94 -2.16 -8.02
N TYR A 82 -3.00 -0.83 -8.06
CA TYR A 82 -4.06 -0.06 -7.41
C TYR A 82 -5.34 -0.06 -8.25
N GLY A 83 -5.23 -0.02 -9.58
CA GLY A 83 -6.37 -0.18 -10.49
C GLY A 83 -7.06 -1.53 -10.28
N ALA A 84 -6.30 -2.60 -10.18
CA ALA A 84 -6.83 -3.94 -9.95
C ALA A 84 -7.56 -4.09 -8.60
N SER A 85 -7.13 -3.34 -7.58
CA SER A 85 -7.72 -3.42 -6.23
C SER A 85 -8.96 -2.54 -6.03
N ASN A 86 -9.29 -1.63 -6.94
CA ASN A 86 -10.40 -0.69 -6.77
C ASN A 86 -11.75 -1.40 -6.65
N ARG A 87 -12.03 -2.39 -7.50
CA ARG A 87 -13.33 -3.09 -7.49
C ARG A 87 -13.63 -3.73 -6.13
N ALA A 88 -12.70 -4.47 -5.59
CA ALA A 88 -12.86 -5.09 -4.27
C ALA A 88 -12.93 -4.04 -3.15
N GLY A 89 -12.16 -2.96 -3.24
CA GLY A 89 -12.20 -1.84 -2.30
C GLY A 89 -13.57 -1.16 -2.25
N GLU A 90 -14.14 -0.82 -3.39
CA GLU A 90 -15.49 -0.24 -3.51
C GLU A 90 -16.57 -1.18 -2.96
N ARG A 91 -16.48 -2.48 -3.27
CA ARG A 91 -17.39 -3.49 -2.75
C ARG A 91 -17.29 -3.60 -1.22
N ALA A 92 -16.10 -3.59 -0.67
CA ALA A 92 -15.86 -3.62 0.77
C ALA A 92 -16.47 -2.37 1.44
N PHE A 93 -16.19 -1.20 0.91
CA PHE A 93 -16.71 0.08 1.43
C PHE A 93 -18.24 0.12 1.42
N ALA A 94 -18.88 -0.27 0.31
CA ALA A 94 -20.34 -0.35 0.20
C ALA A 94 -20.99 -1.29 1.23
N ASN A 95 -20.25 -2.26 1.77
CA ASN A 95 -20.68 -3.18 2.81
C ASN A 95 -20.19 -2.80 4.22
N GLY A 96 -19.69 -1.58 4.43
CA GLY A 96 -19.30 -1.06 5.73
C GLY A 96 -17.95 -1.56 6.25
N TYR A 97 -17.07 -2.01 5.36
CA TYR A 97 -15.69 -2.37 5.66
C TYR A 97 -14.73 -1.27 5.21
N SER A 98 -13.68 -1.04 5.96
CA SER A 98 -12.68 0.00 5.65
C SER A 98 -11.61 -0.49 4.68
N GLN A 99 -11.35 -1.80 4.66
CA GLN A 99 -10.30 -2.41 3.83
C GLN A 99 -10.63 -3.85 3.48
N VAL A 100 -9.90 -4.40 2.51
CA VAL A 100 -9.89 -5.82 2.18
C VAL A 100 -8.61 -6.48 2.70
N LEU A 101 -8.69 -7.73 3.15
CA LEU A 101 -7.54 -8.60 3.41
C LEU A 101 -7.36 -9.50 2.19
N TRP A 102 -6.27 -9.28 1.48
CA TRP A 102 -5.96 -10.00 0.26
C TRP A 102 -5.42 -11.40 0.54
N LEU A 103 -5.89 -12.34 -0.24
CA LEU A 103 -5.34 -13.69 -0.31
C LEU A 103 -4.43 -13.82 -1.54
N ASP A 104 -3.59 -14.85 -1.54
CA ASP A 104 -2.73 -15.19 -2.66
C ASP A 104 -3.53 -15.43 -3.95
N GLY A 105 -2.98 -15.04 -5.08
CA GLY A 105 -3.69 -15.06 -6.36
C GLY A 105 -3.74 -16.44 -7.06
N VAL A 106 -3.31 -17.52 -6.41
CA VAL A 106 -3.28 -18.87 -6.99
C VAL A 106 -4.24 -19.80 -6.24
N GLU A 107 -4.09 -19.91 -4.93
CA GLU A 107 -4.87 -20.83 -4.11
C GLU A 107 -6.00 -20.14 -3.34
N HIS A 108 -6.01 -18.81 -3.28
CA HIS A 108 -6.93 -17.99 -2.47
C HIS A 108 -7.01 -18.48 -1.01
N LYS A 109 -5.85 -18.78 -0.43
CA LYS A 109 -5.74 -19.42 0.87
C LYS A 109 -4.82 -18.68 1.84
N TYR A 110 -3.73 -18.14 1.34
CA TYR A 110 -2.70 -17.51 2.16
C TYR A 110 -2.87 -16.00 2.17
N VAL A 111 -2.84 -15.42 3.36
CA VAL A 111 -2.93 -13.97 3.51
C VAL A 111 -1.69 -13.30 2.92
N GLU A 112 -1.89 -12.20 2.21
CA GLU A 112 -0.81 -11.39 1.62
C GLU A 112 -0.77 -9.97 2.21
N GLU A 113 -1.73 -9.12 1.91
CA GLU A 113 -1.75 -7.71 2.32
C GLU A 113 -3.14 -7.25 2.76
N GLY A 114 -3.22 -6.15 3.50
CA GLY A 114 -4.46 -5.47 3.87
C GLY A 114 -4.62 -4.18 3.07
N GLY A 115 -5.56 -4.15 2.10
CA GLY A 115 -5.71 -3.01 1.21
C GLY A 115 -4.42 -2.70 0.47
N GLY A 116 -3.81 -1.55 0.72
CA GLY A 116 -2.50 -1.15 0.18
C GLY A 116 -1.36 -1.21 1.20
N MET A 117 -1.50 -1.99 2.28
CA MET A 117 -0.58 -2.03 3.42
C MET A 117 -0.12 -3.45 3.72
N ASN A 118 1.14 -3.60 4.16
CA ASN A 118 1.58 -4.84 4.78
C ASN A 118 0.79 -5.10 6.07
N VAL A 119 0.64 -6.37 6.44
CA VAL A 119 -0.07 -6.79 7.65
C VAL A 119 0.87 -7.55 8.58
N VAL A 120 0.64 -7.39 9.87
CA VAL A 120 1.33 -8.12 10.93
C VAL A 120 0.27 -8.66 11.89
N PHE A 121 0.41 -9.90 12.28
CA PHE A 121 -0.48 -10.59 13.20
C PHE A 121 0.24 -10.92 14.50
N LYS A 122 -0.47 -10.83 15.61
CA LYS A 122 -0.03 -11.41 16.88
C LYS A 122 -0.85 -12.66 17.18
N ILE A 123 -0.25 -13.83 17.01
CA ILE A 123 -0.92 -15.13 17.17
C ILE A 123 -0.17 -15.92 18.25
N ASN A 124 -0.86 -16.29 19.31
CA ASN A 124 -0.27 -17.02 20.46
C ASN A 124 1.01 -16.38 20.99
N GLY A 125 1.02 -15.05 21.09
CA GLY A 125 2.17 -14.27 21.57
C GLY A 125 3.30 -14.06 20.57
N ARG A 126 3.22 -14.66 19.37
CA ARG A 126 4.21 -14.51 18.29
C ARG A 126 3.78 -13.46 17.28
N ILE A 127 4.74 -12.68 16.83
CA ILE A 127 4.55 -11.74 15.71
C ILE A 127 4.79 -12.49 14.39
N ILE A 128 3.82 -12.42 13.50
CA ILE A 128 3.84 -13.14 12.22
C ILE A 128 3.42 -12.18 11.10
N THR A 129 4.12 -12.22 9.99
CA THR A 129 3.78 -11.48 8.77
C THR A 129 3.85 -12.42 7.56
N PRO A 130 3.06 -12.20 6.50
CA PRO A 130 3.16 -12.95 5.27
C PRO A 130 4.55 -12.91 4.66
N MET A 131 4.99 -14.05 4.13
CA MET A 131 6.28 -14.16 3.45
C MET A 131 6.26 -13.40 2.12
N LEU A 132 7.35 -12.70 1.84
CA LEU A 132 7.54 -11.99 0.57
C LEU A 132 7.78 -13.00 -0.57
N THR A 133 6.75 -13.25 -1.38
CA THR A 133 6.77 -14.26 -2.45
C THR A 133 6.90 -13.67 -3.86
N GLY A 134 6.99 -12.33 -3.98
CA GLY A 134 7.03 -11.60 -5.25
C GLY A 134 5.68 -10.97 -5.64
N SER A 135 4.63 -11.16 -4.84
CA SER A 135 3.32 -10.50 -4.97
C SER A 135 3.10 -9.39 -3.95
N ILE A 136 3.88 -9.39 -2.86
CA ILE A 136 3.77 -8.46 -1.73
C ILE A 136 4.86 -7.40 -1.83
N LEU A 137 4.50 -6.12 -1.60
CA LEU A 137 5.46 -5.04 -1.55
C LEU A 137 6.34 -5.16 -0.30
N PRO A 138 7.70 -5.18 -0.44
CA PRO A 138 8.61 -5.20 0.69
C PRO A 138 8.67 -3.81 1.36
N GLY A 139 7.66 -3.52 2.20
CA GLY A 139 7.50 -2.21 2.83
C GLY A 139 8.63 -1.85 3.79
N VAL A 140 9.13 -0.62 3.70
CA VAL A 140 10.18 -0.13 4.61
C VAL A 140 9.68 -0.11 6.05
N THR A 141 8.48 0.41 6.29
CA THR A 141 7.86 0.45 7.63
C THR A 141 7.70 -0.96 8.22
N SER A 142 7.19 -1.91 7.42
CA SER A 142 7.04 -3.30 7.87
C SER A 142 8.38 -3.89 8.33
N ARG A 143 9.42 -3.73 7.52
CA ARG A 143 10.76 -4.21 7.86
C ARG A 143 11.32 -3.54 9.11
N SER A 144 11.10 -2.24 9.28
CA SER A 144 11.53 -1.51 10.47
C SER A 144 10.79 -1.98 11.73
N CYS A 145 9.48 -2.21 11.63
CA CYS A 145 8.70 -2.75 12.75
C CYS A 145 9.16 -4.15 13.15
N LEU A 146 9.43 -5.03 12.18
CA LEU A 146 9.93 -6.38 12.47
C LEU A 146 11.28 -6.33 13.19
N GLN A 147 12.19 -5.44 12.78
CA GLN A 147 13.46 -5.24 13.46
C GLN A 147 13.25 -4.75 14.91
N LEU A 148 12.35 -3.79 15.13
CA LEU A 148 12.06 -3.31 16.48
C LEU A 148 11.46 -4.41 17.37
N PHE A 149 10.65 -5.32 16.83
CA PHE A 149 10.12 -6.46 17.59
C PHE A 149 11.19 -7.49 17.96
N GLU A 150 12.27 -7.58 17.19
CA GLU A 150 13.43 -8.41 17.55
C GLU A 150 14.31 -7.74 18.59
N ASP A 151 14.43 -6.42 18.55
CA ASP A 151 15.28 -5.63 19.45
C ASP A 151 14.66 -5.47 20.85
N TRP A 152 13.36 -5.63 21.03
CA TRP A 152 12.58 -5.46 22.30
C TRP A 152 12.13 -6.79 22.89
#